data_90170e7a4907627f600b680a78b8fe34
#
_entry.id   90170e7a4907627f600b680a78b8fe34
#
_cell.length_a   1.000
_cell.length_b   1.000
_cell.length_c   1.000
_cell.angle_alpha   90.00
_cell.angle_beta   90.00
_cell.angle_gamma   90.00
#
_symmetry.space_group_name_H-M   'P 1'
#
loop_
_entity.id
_entity.type
_entity.pdbx_description
1 polymer ?
#
loop_
_entity_poly.entity_id
_entity_poly.type
_entity_poly.pdbx_seq_one_letter_code
_entity_poly.pdbx_strand_id
1 'polypeptide(L)'
;MDLGLTGKVALVGGASRGLGRATAERLAFEGARVVMSSRMAGTLGHAAGEIRAATGAQIRTVAADVTNPPDCERMVAETVEAFGGLDILVTNMGGPPYGSARERTDEEWEDAFDLVTLSVIRLARAALPHLRERRGVIVNITTPGVHQVVPETALSTIPRLATAAFAKYLATEVAGDGVRVNSVLPGWIDTHRTVELARAEAEERGVPIEDIYAEQATAIPMGRFGTAGDIADAIAFLASERAGYVTGASLRVDGGWTLSTVT
;
A
#
# COMPACT_ATOMS: atom_id res chain seq x y z
N MET A 1 12.68 -5.89 -18.68
CA MET A 1 13.44 -6.58 -17.60
C MET A 1 12.54 -7.63 -17.02
N ASP A 2 12.98 -8.88 -16.97
CA ASP A 2 12.23 -9.92 -16.27
C ASP A 2 12.37 -9.70 -14.75
N LEU A 3 11.25 -9.59 -14.06
CA LEU A 3 11.17 -9.39 -12.62
C LEU A 3 11.18 -10.72 -11.83
N GLY A 4 11.04 -11.86 -12.49
CA GLY A 4 10.98 -13.20 -11.84
C GLY A 4 9.73 -13.38 -10.96
N LEU A 5 8.61 -12.75 -11.32
CA LEU A 5 7.36 -12.80 -10.55
C LEU A 5 6.40 -13.88 -11.04
N THR A 6 6.68 -14.52 -12.18
CA THR A 6 5.86 -15.59 -12.72
C THR A 6 5.69 -16.73 -11.73
N GLY A 7 4.45 -17.09 -11.42
CA GLY A 7 4.08 -18.14 -10.48
C GLY A 7 4.23 -17.80 -9.00
N LYS A 8 4.77 -16.64 -8.63
CA LYS A 8 4.80 -16.15 -7.25
C LYS A 8 3.38 -15.90 -6.73
N VAL A 9 3.16 -16.08 -5.45
CA VAL A 9 1.88 -15.86 -4.79
C VAL A 9 1.91 -14.54 -4.04
N ALA A 10 1.00 -13.63 -4.38
CA ALA A 10 0.88 -12.33 -3.76
C ALA A 10 -0.45 -12.15 -3.03
N LEU A 11 -0.41 -11.61 -1.81
CA LEU A 11 -1.55 -11.09 -1.09
C LEU A 11 -1.49 -9.56 -1.09
N VAL A 12 -2.53 -8.90 -1.62
CA VAL A 12 -2.60 -7.44 -1.73
C VAL A 12 -3.80 -6.91 -0.94
N GLY A 13 -3.55 -6.11 0.09
CA GLY A 13 -4.57 -5.42 0.87
C GLY A 13 -5.12 -4.18 0.17
N GLY A 14 -6.35 -3.76 0.54
CA GLY A 14 -6.98 -2.56 -0.02
C GLY A 14 -7.10 -2.58 -1.55
N ALA A 15 -7.31 -3.76 -2.15
CA ALA A 15 -7.12 -4.01 -3.56
C ALA A 15 -8.38 -3.78 -4.43
N SER A 16 -9.48 -3.26 -3.88
CA SER A 16 -10.70 -3.00 -4.66
C SER A 16 -10.60 -1.77 -5.58
N ARG A 17 -9.69 -0.83 -5.27
CA ARG A 17 -9.48 0.43 -6.03
C ARG A 17 -8.10 1.02 -5.77
N GLY A 18 -7.75 2.08 -6.51
CA GLY A 18 -6.55 2.90 -6.29
C GLY A 18 -5.25 2.10 -6.33
N LEU A 19 -4.34 2.39 -5.40
CA LEU A 19 -2.98 1.83 -5.37
C LEU A 19 -2.97 0.30 -5.22
N GLY A 20 -3.82 -0.24 -4.34
CA GLY A 20 -3.90 -1.68 -4.13
C GLY A 20 -4.40 -2.42 -5.36
N ARG A 21 -5.41 -1.89 -6.08
CA ARG A 21 -5.88 -2.46 -7.34
C ARG A 21 -4.79 -2.43 -8.41
N ALA A 22 -4.16 -1.28 -8.63
CA ALA A 22 -3.09 -1.15 -9.61
C ALA A 22 -1.90 -2.08 -9.30
N THR A 23 -1.57 -2.24 -8.01
CA THR A 23 -0.55 -3.20 -7.56
C THR A 23 -0.93 -4.64 -7.89
N ALA A 24 -2.17 -5.04 -7.58
CA ALA A 24 -2.67 -6.38 -7.90
C ALA A 24 -2.65 -6.65 -9.41
N GLU A 25 -3.07 -5.68 -10.20
CA GLU A 25 -3.06 -5.73 -11.68
C GLU A 25 -1.63 -5.85 -12.20
N ARG A 26 -0.70 -5.03 -11.71
CA ARG A 26 0.70 -5.09 -12.14
C ARG A 26 1.36 -6.43 -11.80
N LEU A 27 1.19 -6.94 -10.59
CA LEU A 27 1.70 -8.24 -10.20
C LEU A 27 1.10 -9.37 -11.05
N ALA A 28 -0.18 -9.27 -11.38
CA ALA A 28 -0.86 -10.21 -12.28
C ALA A 28 -0.29 -10.16 -13.70
N PHE A 29 0.02 -8.98 -14.24
CA PHE A 29 0.70 -8.81 -15.54
C PHE A 29 2.08 -9.44 -15.56
N GLU A 30 2.80 -9.42 -14.46
CA GLU A 30 4.10 -10.09 -14.30
C GLU A 30 3.98 -11.61 -14.06
N GLY A 31 2.76 -12.15 -14.15
CA GLY A 31 2.50 -13.60 -14.04
C GLY A 31 2.36 -14.12 -12.61
N ALA A 32 2.20 -13.27 -11.63
CA ALA A 32 1.92 -13.69 -10.26
C ALA A 32 0.47 -14.19 -10.11
N ARG A 33 0.25 -15.11 -9.16
CA ARG A 33 -1.06 -15.52 -8.67
C ARG A 33 -1.42 -14.57 -7.53
N VAL A 34 -2.56 -13.88 -7.61
CA VAL A 34 -2.88 -12.79 -6.70
C VAL A 34 -4.13 -13.07 -5.89
N VAL A 35 -4.03 -12.90 -4.58
CA VAL A 35 -5.19 -12.75 -3.70
C VAL A 35 -5.37 -11.27 -3.40
N MET A 36 -6.54 -10.74 -3.76
CA MET A 36 -6.95 -9.38 -3.51
C MET A 36 -7.82 -9.33 -2.27
N SER A 37 -7.59 -8.38 -1.36
CA SER A 37 -8.44 -8.20 -0.19
C SER A 37 -8.92 -6.77 -0.02
N SER A 38 -10.18 -6.61 0.39
CA SER A 38 -10.79 -5.38 0.87
C SER A 38 -12.07 -5.69 1.62
N ARG A 39 -12.66 -4.70 2.30
CA ARG A 39 -13.90 -4.86 3.09
C ARG A 39 -15.13 -5.17 2.23
N MET A 40 -15.24 -4.57 1.06
CA MET A 40 -16.45 -4.62 0.22
C MET A 40 -16.33 -5.70 -0.86
N ALA A 41 -16.95 -6.86 -0.63
CA ALA A 41 -16.88 -8.02 -1.53
C ALA A 41 -17.32 -7.71 -2.96
N GLY A 42 -18.37 -6.89 -3.16
CA GLY A 42 -18.91 -6.57 -4.49
C GLY A 42 -17.90 -5.80 -5.36
N THR A 43 -17.37 -4.69 -4.86
CA THR A 43 -16.36 -3.88 -5.58
C THR A 43 -15.04 -4.66 -5.77
N LEU A 44 -14.67 -5.49 -4.80
CA LEU A 44 -13.50 -6.34 -4.88
C LEU A 44 -13.64 -7.41 -5.97
N GLY A 45 -14.80 -8.08 -6.02
CA GLY A 45 -15.11 -9.09 -7.04
C GLY A 45 -15.13 -8.52 -8.46
N HIS A 46 -15.68 -7.29 -8.63
CA HIS A 46 -15.67 -6.58 -9.91
C HIS A 46 -14.23 -6.28 -10.37
N ALA A 47 -13.42 -5.66 -9.51
CA ALA A 47 -12.02 -5.36 -9.81
C ALA A 47 -11.22 -6.63 -10.16
N ALA A 48 -11.42 -7.71 -9.41
CA ALA A 48 -10.77 -8.99 -9.69
C ALA A 48 -11.22 -9.59 -11.04
N GLY A 49 -12.47 -9.40 -11.42
CA GLY A 49 -13.01 -9.81 -12.72
C GLY A 49 -12.33 -9.10 -13.88
N GLU A 50 -12.19 -7.77 -13.77
CA GLU A 50 -11.51 -6.95 -14.78
C GLU A 50 -10.04 -7.32 -14.92
N ILE A 51 -9.31 -7.49 -13.81
CA ILE A 51 -7.90 -7.90 -13.84
C ILE A 51 -7.74 -9.29 -14.47
N ARG A 52 -8.61 -10.27 -14.13
CA ARG A 52 -8.59 -11.60 -14.77
C ARG A 52 -8.81 -11.52 -16.27
N ALA A 53 -9.75 -10.70 -16.70
CA ALA A 53 -10.05 -10.54 -18.14
C ALA A 53 -8.87 -9.90 -18.89
N ALA A 54 -8.18 -8.94 -18.28
CA ALA A 54 -7.05 -8.23 -18.89
C ALA A 54 -5.76 -9.05 -18.93
N THR A 55 -5.50 -9.89 -17.91
CA THR A 55 -4.20 -10.53 -17.70
C THR A 55 -4.21 -12.03 -17.90
N GLY A 56 -5.37 -12.68 -17.81
CA GLY A 56 -5.47 -14.15 -17.75
C GLY A 56 -4.95 -14.76 -16.44
N ALA A 57 -4.51 -13.96 -15.48
CA ALA A 57 -3.89 -14.43 -14.25
C ALA A 57 -4.90 -15.09 -13.29
N GLN A 58 -4.38 -15.93 -12.41
CA GLN A 58 -5.17 -16.54 -11.34
C GLN A 58 -5.39 -15.52 -10.21
N ILE A 59 -6.61 -15.01 -10.09
CA ILE A 59 -7.00 -14.05 -9.06
C ILE A 59 -8.03 -14.69 -8.12
N ARG A 60 -7.84 -14.52 -6.81
CA ARG A 60 -8.82 -14.82 -5.77
C ARG A 60 -9.14 -13.55 -4.99
N THR A 61 -10.25 -13.58 -4.27
CA THR A 61 -10.68 -12.43 -3.44
C THR A 61 -11.04 -12.90 -2.05
N VAL A 62 -10.61 -12.13 -1.04
CA VAL A 62 -10.97 -12.33 0.38
C VAL A 62 -11.54 -11.03 0.92
N ALA A 63 -12.83 -11.02 1.22
CA ALA A 63 -13.45 -9.88 1.88
C ALA A 63 -13.07 -9.89 3.36
N ALA A 64 -12.37 -8.85 3.83
CA ALA A 64 -11.82 -8.78 5.18
C ALA A 64 -11.69 -7.34 5.66
N ASP A 65 -11.86 -7.14 6.97
CA ASP A 65 -11.53 -5.88 7.64
C ASP A 65 -10.21 -6.04 8.39
N VAL A 66 -9.20 -5.28 8.00
CA VAL A 66 -7.85 -5.36 8.60
C VAL A 66 -7.80 -4.86 10.05
N THR A 67 -8.82 -4.18 10.53
CA THR A 67 -8.96 -3.81 11.95
C THR A 67 -9.42 -5.00 12.80
N ASN A 68 -9.99 -6.04 12.18
CA ASN A 68 -10.38 -7.27 12.86
C ASN A 68 -9.21 -8.29 12.84
N PRO A 69 -8.59 -8.63 13.98
CA PRO A 69 -7.45 -9.55 14.03
C PRO A 69 -7.72 -10.93 13.37
N PRO A 70 -8.86 -11.62 13.61
CA PRO A 70 -9.19 -12.87 12.93
C PRO A 70 -9.22 -12.75 11.40
N ASP A 71 -9.63 -11.60 10.86
CA ASP A 71 -9.66 -11.37 9.41
C ASP A 71 -8.25 -11.28 8.82
N CYS A 72 -7.29 -10.69 9.55
CA CYS A 72 -5.90 -10.67 9.12
C CYS A 72 -5.30 -12.08 9.00
N GLU A 73 -5.58 -12.94 9.97
CA GLU A 73 -5.15 -14.35 9.94
C GLU A 73 -5.84 -15.11 8.80
N ARG A 74 -7.14 -14.91 8.62
CA ARG A 74 -7.93 -15.53 7.55
C ARG A 74 -7.45 -15.12 6.16
N MET A 75 -7.12 -13.86 5.93
CA MET A 75 -6.55 -13.39 4.65
C MET A 75 -5.32 -14.20 4.25
N VAL A 76 -4.42 -14.44 5.19
CA VAL A 76 -3.20 -15.21 4.94
C VAL A 76 -3.52 -16.70 4.75
N ALA A 77 -4.34 -17.27 5.63
CA ALA A 77 -4.72 -18.69 5.56
C ALA A 77 -5.40 -19.05 4.23
N GLU A 78 -6.40 -18.26 3.80
CA GLU A 78 -7.08 -18.47 2.51
C GLU A 78 -6.13 -18.26 1.31
N THR A 79 -5.11 -17.39 1.43
CA THR A 79 -4.09 -17.25 0.38
C THR A 79 -3.25 -18.51 0.26
N VAL A 80 -2.79 -19.03 1.39
CA VAL A 80 -1.98 -20.27 1.44
C VAL A 80 -2.79 -21.48 0.97
N GLU A 81 -4.04 -21.59 1.39
CA GLU A 81 -4.94 -22.64 0.94
C GLU A 81 -5.17 -22.59 -0.58
N ALA A 82 -5.41 -21.40 -1.13
CA ALA A 82 -5.71 -21.23 -2.56
C ALA A 82 -4.52 -21.52 -3.47
N PHE A 83 -3.28 -21.22 -3.04
CA PHE A 83 -2.12 -21.23 -3.93
C PHE A 83 -0.88 -21.96 -3.38
N GLY A 84 -0.98 -22.58 -2.20
CA GLY A 84 0.06 -23.42 -1.62
C GLY A 84 1.23 -22.67 -1.00
N GLY A 85 1.08 -21.37 -0.68
CA GLY A 85 2.11 -20.57 -0.01
C GLY A 85 1.93 -19.08 -0.22
N LEU A 86 2.88 -18.28 0.28
CA LEU A 86 2.89 -16.82 0.15
C LEU A 86 4.31 -16.33 -0.08
N ASP A 87 4.52 -15.66 -1.22
CA ASP A 87 5.82 -15.07 -1.60
C ASP A 87 5.85 -13.55 -1.36
N ILE A 88 4.72 -12.86 -1.55
CA ILE A 88 4.64 -11.39 -1.53
C ILE A 88 3.44 -10.95 -0.70
N LEU A 89 3.68 -10.14 0.33
CA LEU A 89 2.64 -9.44 1.07
C LEU A 89 2.72 -7.94 0.76
N VAL A 90 1.66 -7.37 0.19
CA VAL A 90 1.53 -5.92 0.04
C VAL A 90 0.50 -5.40 1.03
N THR A 91 0.96 -4.67 2.04
CA THR A 91 0.06 -4.04 3.00
C THR A 91 -0.39 -2.67 2.49
N ASN A 92 -1.66 -2.53 2.30
CA ASN A 92 -2.32 -1.29 1.91
C ASN A 92 -3.70 -1.23 2.54
N MET A 93 -4.04 -0.11 3.14
CA MET A 93 -5.32 0.10 3.81
C MET A 93 -5.87 1.49 3.49
N GLY A 94 -7.13 1.72 3.80
CA GLY A 94 -7.75 3.05 3.71
C GLY A 94 -7.00 4.08 4.58
N GLY A 95 -7.19 5.36 4.28
CA GLY A 95 -6.65 6.43 5.12
C GLY A 95 -7.67 6.85 6.19
N PRO A 96 -7.21 7.23 7.40
CA PRO A 96 -8.03 7.89 8.40
C PRO A 96 -8.49 9.28 7.93
N PRO A 97 -9.42 9.94 8.64
CA PRO A 97 -9.87 11.29 8.34
C PRO A 97 -8.73 12.33 8.37
N TYR A 98 -8.89 13.40 7.59
CA TYR A 98 -8.03 14.57 7.64
C TYR A 98 -8.47 15.52 8.75
N GLY A 99 -7.54 16.33 9.26
CA GLY A 99 -7.81 17.44 10.16
C GLY A 99 -6.70 17.68 11.17
N SER A 100 -6.88 18.74 11.96
CA SER A 100 -5.91 19.24 12.93
C SER A 100 -5.61 18.19 14.02
N ALA A 101 -4.35 17.94 14.31
CA ALA A 101 -3.91 16.98 15.32
C ALA A 101 -4.47 17.29 16.72
N ARG A 102 -4.58 18.57 17.06
CA ARG A 102 -5.04 19.04 18.39
C ARG A 102 -6.54 18.86 18.63
N GLU A 103 -7.31 18.63 17.57
CA GLU A 103 -8.77 18.51 17.61
C GLU A 103 -9.24 17.05 17.55
N ARG A 104 -8.33 16.08 17.40
CA ARG A 104 -8.64 14.67 17.32
C ARG A 104 -8.88 14.07 18.70
N THR A 105 -9.92 13.24 18.81
CA THR A 105 -10.24 12.53 20.05
C THR A 105 -9.31 11.32 20.23
N ASP A 106 -9.25 10.79 21.46
CA ASP A 106 -8.47 9.59 21.75
C ASP A 106 -8.99 8.40 20.92
N GLU A 107 -10.31 8.26 20.73
CA GLU A 107 -10.93 7.22 19.90
C GLU A 107 -10.47 7.30 18.43
N GLU A 108 -10.43 8.51 17.84
CA GLU A 108 -9.92 8.71 16.48
C GLU A 108 -8.43 8.32 16.36
N TRP A 109 -7.63 8.56 17.40
CA TRP A 109 -6.24 8.13 17.45
C TRP A 109 -6.13 6.60 17.54
N GLU A 110 -6.89 5.96 18.42
CA GLU A 110 -6.92 4.50 18.57
C GLU A 110 -7.33 3.83 17.26
N ASP A 111 -8.39 4.28 16.62
CA ASP A 111 -8.85 3.80 15.31
C ASP A 111 -7.79 3.96 14.22
N ALA A 112 -7.09 5.10 14.20
CA ALA A 112 -6.03 5.34 13.24
C ALA A 112 -4.84 4.40 13.44
N PHE A 113 -4.42 4.16 14.68
CA PHE A 113 -3.36 3.20 15.00
C PHE A 113 -3.79 1.77 14.69
N ASP A 114 -5.02 1.40 14.99
CA ASP A 114 -5.56 0.07 14.68
C ASP A 114 -5.58 -0.19 13.18
N LEU A 115 -6.14 0.76 12.41
CA LEU A 115 -6.23 0.67 10.95
C LEU A 115 -4.87 0.66 10.27
N VAL A 116 -3.92 1.51 10.69
CA VAL A 116 -2.71 1.80 9.92
C VAL A 116 -1.50 1.02 10.42
N THR A 117 -1.34 0.90 11.75
CA THR A 117 -0.16 0.28 12.34
C THR A 117 -0.41 -1.17 12.75
N LEU A 118 -1.43 -1.39 13.59
CA LEU A 118 -1.70 -2.73 14.11
C LEU A 118 -2.14 -3.70 13.01
N SER A 119 -2.88 -3.24 12.01
CA SER A 119 -3.23 -4.06 10.84
C SER A 119 -2.00 -4.59 10.11
N VAL A 120 -0.99 -3.73 9.91
CA VAL A 120 0.28 -4.14 9.27
C VAL A 120 1.04 -5.14 10.13
N ILE A 121 1.12 -4.88 11.45
CA ILE A 121 1.79 -5.79 12.40
C ILE A 121 1.10 -7.16 12.39
N ARG A 122 -0.23 -7.21 12.44
CA ARG A 122 -1.02 -8.45 12.44
C ARG A 122 -0.82 -9.24 11.16
N LEU A 123 -0.94 -8.58 10.00
CA LEU A 123 -0.72 -9.21 8.69
C LEU A 123 0.72 -9.72 8.54
N ALA A 124 1.72 -8.92 8.92
CA ALA A 124 3.12 -9.33 8.86
C ALA A 124 3.38 -10.57 9.73
N ARG A 125 2.86 -10.59 10.97
CA ARG A 125 3.01 -11.73 11.89
C ARG A 125 2.35 -13.00 11.35
N ALA A 126 1.15 -12.88 10.80
CA ALA A 126 0.44 -14.02 10.19
C ALA A 126 1.18 -14.54 8.94
N ALA A 127 1.71 -13.64 8.11
CA ALA A 127 2.37 -13.99 6.87
C ALA A 127 3.79 -14.54 7.06
N LEU A 128 4.49 -14.13 8.13
CA LEU A 128 5.92 -14.39 8.31
C LEU A 128 6.33 -15.87 8.24
N PRO A 129 5.61 -16.85 8.81
CA PRO A 129 5.95 -18.25 8.67
C PRO A 129 6.03 -18.69 7.21
N HIS A 130 5.05 -18.31 6.39
CA HIS A 130 4.97 -18.67 4.98
C HIS A 130 5.98 -17.91 4.12
N LEU A 131 6.24 -16.63 4.45
CA LEU A 131 7.28 -15.84 3.78
C LEU A 131 8.69 -16.39 4.04
N ARG A 132 8.96 -16.94 5.25
CA ARG A 132 10.23 -17.61 5.56
C ARG A 132 10.47 -18.84 4.70
N GLU A 133 9.45 -19.67 4.53
CA GLU A 133 9.53 -20.87 3.68
C GLU A 133 9.86 -20.54 2.21
N ARG A 134 9.42 -19.37 1.74
CA ARG A 134 9.54 -18.91 0.36
C ARG A 134 10.64 -17.88 0.14
N ARG A 135 11.33 -17.41 1.20
CA ARG A 135 12.26 -16.26 1.18
C ARG A 135 11.58 -15.05 0.54
N GLY A 136 10.38 -14.76 1.00
CA GLY A 136 9.45 -13.81 0.40
C GLY A 136 9.75 -12.35 0.77
N VAL A 137 8.76 -11.50 0.51
CA VAL A 137 8.89 -10.06 0.73
C VAL A 137 7.61 -9.43 1.26
N ILE A 138 7.75 -8.45 2.14
CA ILE A 138 6.70 -7.52 2.56
C ILE A 138 6.99 -6.16 1.93
N VAL A 139 5.99 -5.57 1.27
CA VAL A 139 6.03 -4.20 0.77
C VAL A 139 4.88 -3.42 1.39
N ASN A 140 5.21 -2.41 2.20
CA ASN A 140 4.22 -1.56 2.85
C ASN A 140 3.97 -0.30 2.02
N ILE A 141 2.71 0.08 1.80
CA ILE A 141 2.37 1.39 1.23
C ILE A 141 2.17 2.36 2.40
N THR A 142 3.05 3.35 2.50
CA THR A 142 3.05 4.35 3.58
C THR A 142 2.76 5.76 3.04
N THR A 143 3.54 6.77 3.44
CA THR A 143 3.38 8.17 3.01
C THR A 143 4.71 8.91 3.11
N PRO A 144 5.00 9.90 2.26
CA PRO A 144 6.13 10.81 2.43
C PRO A 144 6.04 11.65 3.73
N GLY A 145 4.84 11.73 4.32
CA GLY A 145 4.64 12.35 5.63
C GLY A 145 5.56 11.83 6.73
N VAL A 146 6.14 10.62 6.58
CA VAL A 146 7.15 10.10 7.52
C VAL A 146 8.49 10.88 7.47
N HIS A 147 8.72 11.70 6.44
CA HIS A 147 9.93 12.51 6.27
C HIS A 147 9.68 14.01 6.35
N GLN A 148 8.43 14.45 6.24
CA GLN A 148 8.07 15.86 6.36
C GLN A 148 6.64 16.01 6.91
N VAL A 149 6.37 17.15 7.54
CA VAL A 149 5.01 17.45 8.00
C VAL A 149 4.12 17.76 6.79
N VAL A 150 3.01 17.05 6.70
CA VAL A 150 1.92 17.37 5.77
C VAL A 150 0.76 17.86 6.61
N PRO A 151 0.30 19.10 6.44
CA PRO A 151 -0.81 19.65 7.22
C PRO A 151 -2.04 18.73 7.18
N GLU A 152 -2.78 18.70 8.28
CA GLU A 152 -4.05 17.96 8.43
C GLU A 152 -3.99 16.44 8.25
N THR A 153 -2.79 15.86 8.14
CA THR A 153 -2.64 14.41 7.95
C THR A 153 -2.14 13.66 9.19
N ALA A 154 -2.25 14.26 10.39
CA ALA A 154 -1.65 13.70 11.60
C ALA A 154 -2.09 12.26 11.90
N LEU A 155 -3.40 11.95 11.84
CA LEU A 155 -3.93 10.58 12.00
C LEU A 155 -3.40 9.60 10.95
N SER A 156 -3.02 10.09 9.78
CA SER A 156 -2.42 9.29 8.71
C SER A 156 -0.92 9.14 8.89
N THR A 157 -0.23 10.24 9.19
CA THR A 157 1.24 10.32 9.20
C THR A 157 1.86 9.65 10.43
N ILE A 158 1.34 9.93 11.63
CA ILE A 158 1.93 9.42 12.88
C ILE A 158 1.86 7.89 12.95
N PRO A 159 0.72 7.23 12.70
CA PRO A 159 0.69 5.77 12.65
C PRO A 159 1.53 5.18 11.52
N ARG A 160 1.65 5.86 10.35
CA ARG A 160 2.55 5.39 9.28
C ARG A 160 4.01 5.53 9.61
N LEU A 161 4.39 6.51 10.43
CA LEU A 161 5.74 6.60 10.97
C LEU A 161 6.04 5.41 11.88
N ALA A 162 5.10 5.02 12.74
CA ALA A 162 5.21 3.79 13.53
C ALA A 162 5.30 2.54 12.64
N THR A 163 4.52 2.48 11.56
CA THR A 163 4.60 1.41 10.55
C THR A 163 5.97 1.36 9.87
N ALA A 164 6.55 2.50 9.50
CA ALA A 164 7.87 2.57 8.88
C ALA A 164 8.98 2.12 9.85
N ALA A 165 8.88 2.51 11.12
CA ALA A 165 9.78 2.04 12.16
C ALA A 165 9.64 0.51 12.36
N PHE A 166 8.43 -0.01 12.49
CA PHE A 166 8.18 -1.45 12.57
C PHE A 166 8.77 -2.21 11.38
N ALA A 167 8.57 -1.71 10.15
CA ALA A 167 9.11 -2.31 8.95
C ALA A 167 10.65 -2.40 8.99
N LYS A 168 11.32 -1.35 9.50
CA LYS A 168 12.78 -1.34 9.64
C LYS A 168 13.28 -2.34 10.68
N TYR A 169 12.62 -2.41 11.85
CA TYR A 169 12.96 -3.42 12.86
C TYR A 169 12.75 -4.83 12.32
N LEU A 170 11.59 -5.11 11.74
CA LEU A 170 11.27 -6.43 11.19
C LEU A 170 12.26 -6.83 10.09
N ALA A 171 12.63 -5.90 9.19
CA ALA A 171 13.61 -6.16 8.14
C ALA A 171 14.96 -6.65 8.72
N THR A 172 15.39 -6.08 9.83
CA THR A 172 16.63 -6.47 10.49
C THR A 172 16.55 -7.87 11.12
N GLU A 173 15.39 -8.17 11.74
CA GLU A 173 15.15 -9.44 12.42
C GLU A 173 15.06 -10.63 11.46
N VAL A 174 14.44 -10.42 10.27
CA VAL A 174 14.11 -11.50 9.33
C VAL A 174 15.06 -11.62 8.13
N ALA A 175 16.04 -10.72 8.00
CA ALA A 175 16.99 -10.74 6.88
C ALA A 175 17.77 -12.06 6.80
N GLY A 176 18.15 -12.63 7.95
CA GLY A 176 18.83 -13.93 8.05
C GLY A 176 17.98 -15.09 7.54
N ASP A 177 16.67 -14.98 7.55
CA ASP A 177 15.72 -15.96 7.02
C ASP A 177 15.51 -15.78 5.49
N GLY A 178 16.12 -14.75 4.90
CA GLY A 178 15.97 -14.41 3.48
C GLY A 178 14.70 -13.61 3.18
N VAL A 179 13.96 -13.18 4.18
CA VAL A 179 12.76 -12.33 4.02
C VAL A 179 13.17 -10.87 3.94
N ARG A 180 12.60 -10.14 2.97
CA ARG A 180 12.82 -8.70 2.79
C ARG A 180 11.59 -7.91 3.22
N VAL A 181 11.79 -6.73 3.81
CA VAL A 181 10.70 -5.83 4.21
C VAL A 181 11.06 -4.43 3.75
N ASN A 182 10.22 -3.85 2.89
CA ASN A 182 10.43 -2.51 2.35
C ASN A 182 9.13 -1.69 2.41
N SER A 183 9.26 -0.39 2.22
CA SER A 183 8.12 0.53 2.15
C SER A 183 8.19 1.36 0.87
N VAL A 184 7.02 1.64 0.26
CA VAL A 184 6.85 2.64 -0.80
C VAL A 184 6.11 3.83 -0.22
N LEU A 185 6.57 5.02 -0.53
CA LEU A 185 6.05 6.30 -0.05
C LEU A 185 5.47 7.08 -1.25
N PRO A 186 4.17 6.89 -1.57
CA PRO A 186 3.52 7.60 -2.67
C PRO A 186 3.38 9.09 -2.37
N GLY A 187 3.79 9.97 -3.29
CA GLY A 187 3.46 11.38 -3.25
C GLY A 187 2.00 11.68 -3.60
N TRP A 188 1.78 12.75 -4.32
CA TRP A 188 0.46 13.09 -4.88
C TRP A 188 0.16 12.17 -6.07
N ILE A 189 -0.75 11.23 -5.87
CA ILE A 189 -1.14 10.25 -6.89
C ILE A 189 -2.59 10.47 -7.29
N ASP A 190 -2.85 10.52 -8.60
CA ASP A 190 -4.20 10.65 -9.13
C ASP A 190 -5.00 9.36 -8.86
N THR A 191 -5.84 9.44 -7.84
CA THR A 191 -6.71 8.36 -7.39
C THR A 191 -8.07 8.93 -7.01
N HIS A 192 -9.08 8.08 -6.88
CA HIS A 192 -10.41 8.49 -6.42
C HIS A 192 -10.36 9.35 -5.13
N ARG A 193 -9.46 9.01 -4.18
CA ARG A 193 -9.29 9.79 -2.95
C ARG A 193 -8.77 11.21 -3.21
N THR A 194 -7.82 11.36 -4.11
CA THR A 194 -7.27 12.68 -4.47
C THR A 194 -8.33 13.52 -5.16
N VAL A 195 -9.14 12.91 -6.03
CA VAL A 195 -10.30 13.57 -6.67
C VAL A 195 -11.32 14.03 -5.63
N GLU A 196 -11.67 13.18 -4.65
CA GLU A 196 -12.60 13.55 -3.57
C GLU A 196 -12.09 14.76 -2.77
N LEU A 197 -10.80 14.77 -2.41
CA LEU A 197 -10.18 15.86 -1.67
C LEU A 197 -10.13 17.16 -2.48
N ALA A 198 -9.68 17.08 -3.72
CA ALA A 198 -9.65 18.24 -4.60
C ALA A 198 -11.04 18.82 -4.85
N ARG A 199 -12.07 17.96 -4.94
CA ARG A 199 -13.46 18.41 -5.07
C ARG A 199 -13.94 19.15 -3.81
N ALA A 200 -13.67 18.60 -2.62
CA ALA A 200 -14.04 19.25 -1.36
C ALA A 200 -13.36 20.62 -1.21
N GLU A 201 -12.06 20.72 -1.54
CA GLU A 201 -11.31 21.98 -1.53
C GLU A 201 -11.87 22.98 -2.57
N ALA A 202 -12.18 22.51 -3.77
CA ALA A 202 -12.78 23.34 -4.84
C ALA A 202 -14.13 23.91 -4.42
N GLU A 203 -14.99 23.10 -3.78
CA GLU A 203 -16.28 23.53 -3.23
C GLU A 203 -16.10 24.58 -2.11
N GLU A 204 -15.19 24.36 -1.18
CA GLU A 204 -14.89 25.29 -0.08
C GLU A 204 -14.36 26.64 -0.60
N ARG A 205 -13.46 26.62 -1.59
CA ARG A 205 -12.86 27.81 -2.19
C ARG A 205 -13.69 28.48 -3.28
N GLY A 206 -14.77 27.83 -3.75
CA GLY A 206 -15.61 28.34 -4.82
C GLY A 206 -14.89 28.46 -6.18
N VAL A 207 -13.96 27.54 -6.48
CA VAL A 207 -13.17 27.50 -7.74
C VAL A 207 -13.38 26.17 -8.46
N PRO A 208 -13.09 26.10 -9.80
CA PRO A 208 -13.10 24.84 -10.52
C PRO A 208 -12.09 23.82 -9.92
N ILE A 209 -12.41 22.53 -9.99
CA ILE A 209 -11.51 21.46 -9.52
C ILE A 209 -10.19 21.43 -10.30
N GLU A 210 -10.24 21.82 -11.57
CA GLU A 210 -9.07 21.91 -12.45
C GLU A 210 -8.03 22.91 -11.93
N ASP A 211 -8.48 24.01 -11.29
CA ASP A 211 -7.59 25.01 -10.71
C ASP A 211 -6.86 24.44 -9.47
N ILE A 212 -7.57 23.66 -8.65
CA ILE A 212 -6.97 22.94 -7.51
C ILE A 212 -5.90 21.96 -8.00
N TYR A 213 -6.22 21.16 -9.02
CA TYR A 213 -5.26 20.22 -9.61
C TYR A 213 -4.03 20.93 -10.19
N ALA A 214 -4.23 22.02 -10.92
CA ALA A 214 -3.12 22.80 -11.49
C ALA A 214 -2.22 23.39 -10.41
N GLU A 215 -2.81 23.95 -9.34
CA GLU A 215 -2.08 24.50 -8.20
C GLU A 215 -1.28 23.41 -7.48
N GLN A 216 -1.91 22.27 -7.16
CA GLN A 216 -1.24 21.15 -6.50
C GLN A 216 -0.13 20.54 -7.37
N ALA A 217 -0.32 20.45 -8.69
CA ALA A 217 0.69 19.96 -9.61
C ALA A 217 1.94 20.86 -9.66
N THR A 218 1.80 22.17 -9.48
CA THR A 218 2.95 23.09 -9.46
C THR A 218 3.86 22.89 -8.24
N ALA A 219 3.33 22.32 -7.15
CA ALA A 219 4.12 21.98 -5.97
C ALA A 219 4.96 20.71 -6.15
N ILE A 220 4.73 19.95 -7.23
CA ILE A 220 5.46 18.73 -7.56
C ILE A 220 6.56 19.09 -8.56
N PRO A 221 7.86 18.86 -8.29
CA PRO A 221 8.94 19.21 -9.22
C PRO A 221 8.80 18.59 -10.63
N MET A 222 8.21 17.40 -10.75
CA MET A 222 7.90 16.80 -12.07
C MET A 222 6.69 17.44 -12.76
N GLY A 223 6.00 18.42 -12.15
CA GLY A 223 4.88 19.19 -12.71
C GLY A 223 3.60 18.38 -12.96
N ARG A 224 3.48 17.19 -12.41
CA ARG A 224 2.30 16.32 -12.57
C ARG A 224 2.06 15.45 -11.35
N PHE A 225 0.83 15.05 -11.15
CA PHE A 225 0.51 13.94 -10.27
C PHE A 225 1.14 12.63 -10.78
N GLY A 226 1.52 11.75 -9.86
CA GLY A 226 1.81 10.37 -10.20
C GLY A 226 0.55 9.60 -10.53
N THR A 227 0.69 8.48 -11.22
CA THR A 227 -0.39 7.51 -11.45
C THR A 227 -0.32 6.36 -10.46
N ALA A 228 -1.42 5.62 -10.28
CA ALA A 228 -1.39 4.39 -9.51
C ALA A 228 -0.43 3.35 -10.11
N GLY A 229 -0.18 3.42 -11.42
CA GLY A 229 0.82 2.62 -12.13
C GLY A 229 2.25 2.93 -11.70
N ASP A 230 2.61 4.21 -11.53
CA ASP A 230 3.96 4.60 -11.05
C ASP A 230 4.30 3.93 -9.71
N ILE A 231 3.30 3.81 -8.83
CA ILE A 231 3.44 3.14 -7.53
C ILE A 231 3.49 1.62 -7.67
N ALA A 232 2.62 1.06 -8.51
CA ALA A 232 2.56 -0.38 -8.74
C ALA A 232 3.86 -0.92 -9.36
N ASP A 233 4.50 -0.17 -10.24
CA ASP A 233 5.79 -0.50 -10.84
C ASP A 233 6.91 -0.54 -9.81
N ALA A 234 6.96 0.44 -8.90
CA ALA A 234 7.91 0.48 -7.80
C ALA A 234 7.70 -0.71 -6.83
N ILE A 235 6.45 -1.06 -6.54
CA ILE A 235 6.12 -2.22 -5.70
C ILE A 235 6.53 -3.51 -6.40
N ALA A 236 6.24 -3.69 -7.69
CA ALA A 236 6.65 -4.85 -8.46
C ALA A 236 8.17 -5.03 -8.49
N PHE A 237 8.94 -3.93 -8.65
CA PHE A 237 10.40 -3.96 -8.52
C PHE A 237 10.84 -4.42 -7.13
N LEU A 238 10.32 -3.83 -6.06
CA LEU A 238 10.69 -4.22 -4.69
C LEU A 238 10.27 -5.66 -4.35
N ALA A 239 9.17 -6.14 -4.93
CA ALA A 239 8.70 -7.52 -4.78
C ALA A 239 9.58 -8.53 -5.55
N SER A 240 10.30 -8.08 -6.56
CA SER A 240 11.05 -8.92 -7.49
C SER A 240 12.39 -9.42 -6.95
N GLU A 241 12.94 -10.41 -7.62
CA GLU A 241 14.31 -10.90 -7.36
C GLU A 241 15.37 -9.85 -7.72
N ARG A 242 15.06 -8.85 -8.55
CA ARG A 242 15.94 -7.73 -8.91
C ARG A 242 16.23 -6.81 -7.73
N ALA A 243 15.34 -6.77 -6.75
CA ALA A 243 15.54 -6.07 -5.49
C ALA A 243 16.14 -6.97 -4.38
N GLY A 244 16.81 -8.07 -4.75
CA GLY A 244 17.28 -9.11 -3.81
C GLY A 244 18.24 -8.61 -2.71
N TYR A 245 18.87 -7.44 -2.89
CA TYR A 245 19.75 -6.82 -1.87
C TYR A 245 19.13 -5.56 -1.25
N VAL A 246 17.81 -5.35 -1.43
CA VAL A 246 17.07 -4.21 -0.89
C VAL A 246 16.15 -4.70 0.23
N THR A 247 16.45 -4.35 1.47
CA THR A 247 15.60 -4.59 2.64
C THR A 247 15.73 -3.45 3.64
N GLY A 248 14.65 -3.15 4.38
CA GLY A 248 14.59 -2.04 5.32
C GLY A 248 14.62 -0.66 4.64
N ALA A 249 14.33 -0.59 3.35
CA ALA A 249 14.33 0.65 2.59
C ALA A 249 12.92 1.29 2.55
N SER A 250 12.91 2.62 2.48
CA SER A 250 11.73 3.43 2.21
C SER A 250 11.93 4.14 0.87
N LEU A 251 11.26 3.65 -0.18
CA LEU A 251 11.36 4.20 -1.53
C LEU A 251 10.30 5.27 -1.76
N ARG A 252 10.73 6.52 -1.93
CA ARG A 252 9.86 7.63 -2.31
C ARG A 252 9.52 7.55 -3.80
N VAL A 253 8.24 7.64 -4.13
CA VAL A 253 7.71 7.71 -5.50
C VAL A 253 6.74 8.89 -5.53
N ASP A 254 7.28 10.08 -5.59
CA ASP A 254 6.58 11.33 -5.28
C ASP A 254 6.85 12.49 -6.24
N GLY A 255 7.52 12.23 -7.37
CA GLY A 255 7.85 13.26 -8.34
C GLY A 255 8.80 14.35 -7.84
N GLY A 256 9.53 14.08 -6.73
CA GLY A 256 10.43 15.03 -6.09
C GLY A 256 9.73 15.95 -5.07
N TRP A 257 8.47 15.68 -4.73
CA TRP A 257 7.67 16.53 -3.84
C TRP A 257 8.24 16.65 -2.42
N THR A 258 8.84 15.58 -1.89
CA THR A 258 9.46 15.60 -0.57
C THR A 258 10.79 16.33 -0.60
N LEU A 259 10.89 17.44 0.12
CA LEU A 259 12.09 18.29 0.14
C LEU A 259 13.15 17.84 1.16
N SER A 260 12.86 16.82 1.98
CA SER A 260 13.83 16.28 2.93
C SER A 260 15.02 15.66 2.21
N THR A 261 16.23 16.05 2.59
CA THR A 261 17.49 15.44 2.13
C THR A 261 17.87 14.19 2.92
N VAL A 262 17.14 13.90 4.00
CA VAL A 262 17.33 12.71 4.84
C VAL A 262 16.29 11.67 4.45
N THR A 263 16.75 10.46 4.20
CA THR A 263 15.90 9.30 3.85
C THR A 263 15.58 8.47 5.09
#